data_3a14f62593db79e16100d70161a0d1b1
#
_entry.id   3a14f62593db79e16100d70161a0d1b1
#
_cell.length_a   1.000
_cell.length_b   1.000
_cell.length_c   1.000
_cell.angle_alpha   90.00
_cell.angle_beta   90.00
_cell.angle_gamma   90.00
#
_symmetry.space_group_name_H-M   'P 1'
#
loop_
_entity.id
_entity.type
_entity.pdbx_description
1 polymer ?
#
loop_
_entity_poly.entity_id
_entity_poly.type
_entity_poly.pdbx_seq_one_letter_code
_entity_poly.pdbx_strand_id
1 'polypeptide(L)'
;MLNKLSIKKAENLLKNKNPRLITVSRFDKRKNHEKVIMALRNLKQIYPNIIYTCIGYGDEEENIKNLTKELELNEQVMFLKNISQDLKNALVSKSNIFVMPSIIHKTSVEGFGIAYVEAAQYGVPSIGGKDGGASDAIKNNETGIICDGNNLEEIYSSIDLILKNNSYLELGKKAKEYSTKFEWDNIIKEYLKILW
;
A
#
# COMPACT_ATOMS: atom_id res chain seq x y z
N MET A 1 -7.94 16.45 -9.78
CA MET A 1 -7.10 16.10 -10.96
C MET A 1 -5.65 16.12 -10.53
N LEU A 2 -4.82 15.14 -10.91
CA LEU A 2 -3.41 15.09 -10.51
C LEU A 2 -2.60 16.20 -11.21
N ASN A 3 -1.69 16.84 -10.47
CA ASN A 3 -0.80 17.88 -10.98
C ASN A 3 0.21 17.29 -11.96
N LYS A 4 0.32 17.86 -13.18
CA LYS A 4 1.22 17.38 -14.25
C LYS A 4 2.69 17.35 -13.83
N LEU A 5 3.15 18.36 -13.07
CA LEU A 5 4.53 18.44 -12.59
C LEU A 5 4.84 17.32 -11.59
N SER A 6 3.90 17.04 -10.69
CA SER A 6 4.02 15.95 -9.72
C SER A 6 4.00 14.57 -10.38
N ILE A 7 3.20 14.38 -11.44
CA ILE A 7 3.23 13.15 -12.25
C ILE A 7 4.62 12.96 -12.87
N LYS A 8 5.17 13.98 -13.53
CA LYS A 8 6.51 13.90 -14.14
C LYS A 8 7.59 13.61 -13.10
N LYS A 9 7.50 14.21 -11.91
CA LYS A 9 8.44 13.96 -10.80
C LYS A 9 8.32 12.52 -10.30
N ALA A 10 7.11 11.98 -10.14
CA ALA A 10 6.89 10.59 -9.76
C ALA A 10 7.45 9.62 -10.82
N GLU A 11 7.21 9.88 -12.10
CA GLU A 11 7.75 9.08 -13.21
C GLU A 11 9.28 9.06 -13.22
N ASN A 12 9.92 10.18 -12.95
CA ASN A 12 11.38 10.26 -12.85
C ASN A 12 11.91 9.45 -11.67
N LEU A 13 11.28 9.53 -10.49
CA LEU A 13 11.66 8.75 -9.31
C LEU A 13 11.50 7.25 -9.53
N LEU A 14 10.49 6.84 -10.30
CA LEU A 14 10.14 5.45 -10.58
C LEU A 14 10.68 4.96 -11.94
N LYS A 15 11.58 5.72 -12.57
CA LYS A 15 12.16 5.36 -13.87
C LYS A 15 12.88 4.01 -13.76
N ASN A 16 12.62 3.11 -14.70
CA ASN A 16 13.19 1.76 -14.77
C ASN A 16 12.85 0.86 -13.55
N LYS A 17 11.90 1.26 -12.71
CA LYS A 17 11.43 0.46 -11.57
C LYS A 17 10.06 -0.14 -11.88
N ASN A 18 9.98 -1.47 -11.83
CA ASN A 18 8.75 -2.24 -12.03
C ASN A 18 8.94 -3.69 -11.55
N PRO A 19 8.02 -4.29 -10.81
CA PRO A 19 6.79 -3.70 -10.27
C PRO A 19 7.03 -2.69 -9.15
N ARG A 20 5.97 -1.92 -8.82
CA ARG A 20 6.00 -0.80 -7.88
C ARG A 20 5.04 -1.05 -6.73
N LEU A 21 5.59 -1.23 -5.55
CA LEU A 21 4.86 -1.33 -4.29
C LEU A 21 4.92 0.00 -3.56
N ILE A 22 3.89 0.35 -2.80
CA ILE A 22 3.86 1.58 -2.01
C ILE A 22 3.15 1.37 -0.68
N THR A 23 3.65 2.05 0.36
CA THR A 23 2.94 2.28 1.62
C THR A 23 3.01 3.77 1.97
N VAL A 24 1.89 4.32 2.39
CA VAL A 24 1.77 5.68 2.93
C VAL A 24 1.25 5.58 4.35
N SER A 25 2.11 5.73 5.34
CA SER A 25 1.72 5.59 6.75
C SER A 25 2.80 6.11 7.69
N ARG A 26 2.48 6.19 8.99
CA ARG A 26 3.52 6.31 10.01
C ARG A 26 4.39 5.05 10.00
N PHE A 27 5.68 5.21 10.29
CA PHE A 27 6.59 4.08 10.46
C PHE A 27 6.52 3.61 11.92
N ASP A 28 5.48 2.83 12.22
CA ASP A 28 5.28 2.14 13.49
C ASP A 28 5.17 0.62 13.25
N LYS A 29 5.42 -0.18 14.31
CA LYS A 29 5.42 -1.66 14.20
C LYS A 29 4.12 -2.22 13.65
N ARG A 30 2.99 -1.60 14.00
CA ARG A 30 1.68 -2.02 13.54
C ARG A 30 1.52 -1.98 12.02
N LYS A 31 2.18 -1.02 11.34
CA LYS A 31 2.11 -0.87 9.87
C LYS A 31 2.96 -1.89 9.10
N ASN A 32 3.87 -2.55 9.82
CA ASN A 32 4.55 -3.77 9.37
C ASN A 32 5.42 -3.64 8.10
N HIS A 33 6.08 -2.49 7.96
CA HIS A 33 7.05 -2.26 6.87
C HIS A 33 8.17 -3.29 6.88
N GLU A 34 8.58 -3.74 8.07
CA GLU A 34 9.62 -4.74 8.28
C GLU A 34 9.35 -6.02 7.47
N LYS A 35 8.15 -6.63 7.63
CA LYS A 35 7.83 -7.87 6.90
C LYS A 35 7.67 -7.68 5.40
N VAL A 36 7.23 -6.50 4.96
CA VAL A 36 7.21 -6.18 3.52
C VAL A 36 8.63 -6.12 2.97
N ILE A 37 9.57 -5.48 3.69
CA ILE A 37 10.99 -5.44 3.30
C ILE A 37 11.59 -6.86 3.30
N MET A 38 11.28 -7.70 4.30
CA MET A 38 11.73 -9.10 4.31
C MET A 38 11.19 -9.89 3.10
N ALA A 39 9.93 -9.68 2.71
CA ALA A 39 9.34 -10.33 1.54
C ALA A 39 10.03 -9.91 0.23
N LEU A 40 10.52 -8.66 0.13
CA LEU A 40 11.26 -8.16 -1.03
C LEU A 40 12.53 -8.97 -1.33
N ARG A 41 13.17 -9.58 -0.32
CA ARG A 41 14.37 -10.39 -0.52
C ARG A 41 14.13 -11.53 -1.52
N ASN A 42 12.98 -12.20 -1.42
CA ASN A 42 12.60 -13.27 -2.33
C ASN A 42 11.99 -12.70 -3.63
N LEU A 43 11.15 -11.67 -3.53
CA LEU A 43 10.53 -11.04 -4.71
C LEU A 43 11.57 -10.45 -5.67
N LYS A 44 12.69 -9.90 -5.18
CA LYS A 44 13.80 -9.38 -5.98
C LYS A 44 14.38 -10.42 -6.94
N GLN A 45 14.35 -11.71 -6.59
CA GLN A 45 14.84 -12.78 -7.45
C GLN A 45 13.95 -12.98 -8.69
N ILE A 46 12.65 -12.75 -8.55
CA ILE A 46 11.67 -12.87 -9.63
C ILE A 46 11.49 -11.55 -10.37
N TYR A 47 11.54 -10.44 -9.62
CA TYR A 47 11.31 -9.08 -10.10
C TYR A 47 12.53 -8.19 -9.79
N PRO A 48 13.65 -8.28 -10.56
CA PRO A 48 14.90 -7.58 -10.21
C PRO A 48 14.77 -6.05 -10.09
N ASN A 49 13.83 -5.46 -10.84
CA ASN A 49 13.57 -4.02 -10.83
C ASN A 49 12.42 -3.60 -9.90
N ILE A 50 11.96 -4.50 -9.00
CA ILE A 50 10.94 -4.16 -8.01
C ILE A 50 11.37 -2.99 -7.16
N ILE A 51 10.42 -2.10 -6.84
CA ILE A 51 10.64 -1.00 -5.90
C ILE A 51 9.51 -0.95 -4.89
N TYR A 52 9.86 -0.80 -3.63
CA TYR A 52 8.95 -0.49 -2.54
C TYR A 52 9.17 0.93 -2.04
N THR A 53 8.20 1.79 -2.25
CA THR A 53 8.21 3.18 -1.81
C THR A 53 7.51 3.31 -0.46
N CYS A 54 8.25 3.70 0.56
CA CYS A 54 7.75 3.98 1.91
C CYS A 54 7.63 5.49 2.10
N ILE A 55 6.39 6.00 2.23
CA ILE A 55 6.14 7.44 2.45
C ILE A 55 5.65 7.64 3.88
N GLY A 56 6.43 8.37 4.67
CA GLY A 56 6.09 8.68 6.05
C GLY A 56 7.31 8.88 6.94
N TYR A 57 7.09 8.79 8.23
CA TYR A 57 8.11 8.85 9.29
C TYR A 57 7.55 8.18 10.55
N GLY A 58 8.40 7.86 11.50
CA GLY A 58 7.99 7.27 12.79
C GLY A 58 9.13 6.56 13.51
N ASP A 59 8.79 5.94 14.63
CA ASP A 59 9.78 5.37 15.56
C ASP A 59 10.56 4.19 14.95
N GLU A 60 10.00 3.51 13.97
CA GLU A 60 10.65 2.39 13.27
C GLU A 60 11.52 2.83 12.07
N GLU A 61 11.67 4.14 11.79
CA GLU A 61 12.39 4.63 10.60
C GLU A 61 13.83 4.08 10.54
N GLU A 62 14.55 4.11 11.66
CA GLU A 62 15.93 3.64 11.73
C GLU A 62 16.00 2.10 11.57
N ASN A 63 15.11 1.38 12.25
CA ASN A 63 15.05 -0.08 12.21
C ASN A 63 14.83 -0.59 10.78
N ILE A 64 13.84 -0.04 10.05
CA ILE A 64 13.54 -0.48 8.69
C ILE A 64 14.62 -0.08 7.68
N LYS A 65 15.33 1.05 7.89
CA LYS A 65 16.48 1.43 7.07
C LYS A 65 17.68 0.51 7.29
N ASN A 66 17.95 0.12 8.55
CA ASN A 66 19.03 -0.81 8.87
C ASN A 66 18.72 -2.20 8.29
N LEU A 67 17.49 -2.70 8.46
CA LEU A 67 17.06 -3.95 7.84
C LEU A 67 17.21 -3.93 6.30
N THR A 68 16.88 -2.81 5.67
CA THR A 68 17.04 -2.64 4.22
C THR A 68 18.51 -2.81 3.78
N LYS A 69 19.45 -2.26 4.56
CA LYS A 69 20.89 -2.41 4.30
C LYS A 69 21.37 -3.84 4.56
N GLU A 70 20.97 -4.44 5.68
CA GLU A 70 21.33 -5.82 6.05
C GLU A 70 20.88 -6.85 4.99
N LEU A 71 19.72 -6.61 4.37
CA LEU A 71 19.18 -7.46 3.31
C LEU A 71 19.66 -7.08 1.91
N GLU A 72 20.56 -6.08 1.79
CA GLU A 72 21.09 -5.58 0.50
C GLU A 72 19.98 -5.12 -0.48
N LEU A 73 18.96 -4.44 0.06
CA LEU A 73 17.78 -3.97 -0.68
C LEU A 73 17.76 -2.46 -0.95
N ASN A 74 18.92 -1.78 -0.86
CA ASN A 74 19.00 -0.32 -1.02
C ASN A 74 18.43 0.17 -2.37
N GLU A 75 18.55 -0.63 -3.43
CA GLU A 75 18.02 -0.32 -4.75
C GLU A 75 16.52 -0.66 -4.92
N GLN A 76 15.97 -1.47 -3.99
CA GLN A 76 14.59 -1.94 -4.00
C GLN A 76 13.69 -1.21 -3.01
N VAL A 77 14.24 -0.36 -2.13
CA VAL A 77 13.45 0.39 -1.13
C VAL A 77 13.76 1.86 -1.22
N MET A 78 12.72 2.68 -1.35
CA MET A 78 12.83 4.14 -1.35
C MET A 78 12.05 4.72 -0.19
N PHE A 79 12.72 5.49 0.68
CA PHE A 79 12.11 6.20 1.79
C PHE A 79 11.89 7.66 1.44
N LEU A 80 10.66 8.16 1.61
CA LEU A 80 10.30 9.54 1.35
C LEU A 80 9.57 10.13 2.57
N LYS A 81 9.92 11.38 2.92
CA LYS A 81 9.24 12.14 3.98
C LYS A 81 9.07 13.59 3.58
N ASN A 82 8.10 14.27 4.17
CA ASN A 82 7.83 15.68 3.95
C ASN A 82 7.64 16.05 2.46
N ILE A 83 7.07 15.14 1.67
CA ILE A 83 6.70 15.41 0.28
C ILE A 83 5.33 16.07 0.18
N SER A 84 5.07 16.80 -0.91
CA SER A 84 3.76 17.39 -1.14
C SER A 84 2.67 16.34 -1.34
N GLN A 85 1.43 16.69 -0.99
CA GLN A 85 0.26 15.83 -1.21
C GLN A 85 0.12 15.42 -2.69
N ASP A 86 0.38 16.35 -3.62
CA ASP A 86 0.34 16.08 -5.06
C ASP A 86 1.36 15.04 -5.49
N LEU A 87 2.60 15.09 -4.95
CA LEU A 87 3.61 14.10 -5.24
C LEU A 87 3.27 12.75 -4.61
N LYS A 88 2.77 12.73 -3.37
CA LYS A 88 2.26 11.52 -2.71
C LYS A 88 1.20 10.85 -3.61
N ASN A 89 0.19 11.60 -4.03
CA ASN A 89 -0.90 11.10 -4.85
C ASN A 89 -0.40 10.60 -6.21
N ALA A 90 0.55 11.31 -6.83
CA ALA A 90 1.16 10.89 -8.09
C ALA A 90 1.94 9.57 -7.93
N LEU A 91 2.71 9.39 -6.85
CA LEU A 91 3.43 8.14 -6.56
C LEU A 91 2.45 6.98 -6.32
N VAL A 92 1.39 7.18 -5.54
CA VAL A 92 0.33 6.17 -5.36
C VAL A 92 -0.26 5.79 -6.71
N SER A 93 -0.69 6.74 -7.53
CA SER A 93 -1.32 6.48 -8.83
C SER A 93 -0.42 5.74 -9.85
N LYS A 94 0.89 5.75 -9.65
CA LYS A 94 1.89 5.06 -10.50
C LYS A 94 2.35 3.73 -9.91
N SER A 95 1.79 3.32 -8.78
CA SER A 95 2.11 2.04 -8.13
C SER A 95 1.19 0.92 -8.60
N ASN A 96 1.68 -0.32 -8.53
CA ASN A 96 0.92 -1.51 -8.89
C ASN A 96 0.12 -2.04 -7.70
N ILE A 97 0.67 -1.92 -6.48
CA ILE A 97 0.05 -2.44 -5.25
C ILE A 97 0.33 -1.47 -4.10
N PHE A 98 -0.69 -1.18 -3.30
CA PHE A 98 -0.55 -0.58 -1.98
C PHE A 98 -0.41 -1.70 -0.93
N VAL A 99 0.69 -1.73 -0.18
CA VAL A 99 1.00 -2.85 0.73
C VAL A 99 1.12 -2.35 2.16
N MET A 100 0.17 -2.69 3.02
CA MET A 100 0.22 -2.36 4.43
C MET A 100 -0.42 -3.49 5.26
N PRO A 101 0.24 -4.66 5.39
CA PRO A 101 -0.28 -5.83 6.10
C PRO A 101 -0.22 -5.61 7.61
N SER A 102 -1.06 -4.69 8.09
CA SER A 102 -1.09 -4.25 9.49
C SER A 102 -1.33 -5.41 10.46
N ILE A 103 -0.70 -5.33 11.62
CA ILE A 103 -0.85 -6.29 12.72
C ILE A 103 -1.36 -5.59 13.98
N ILE A 104 -1.84 -6.35 14.94
CA ILE A 104 -2.04 -5.84 16.29
C ILE A 104 -0.66 -5.69 16.92
N HIS A 105 -0.35 -4.50 17.43
CA HIS A 105 0.84 -4.26 18.23
C HIS A 105 0.47 -3.61 19.57
N LYS A 106 0.70 -4.35 20.67
CA LYS A 106 0.22 -3.96 22.02
C LYS A 106 -1.31 -3.77 21.96
N THR A 107 -1.80 -2.58 22.29
CA THR A 107 -3.22 -2.19 22.24
C THR A 107 -3.61 -1.48 20.95
N SER A 108 -2.68 -1.32 20.01
CA SER A 108 -2.91 -0.57 18.77
C SER A 108 -3.32 -1.50 17.63
N VAL A 109 -4.44 -1.18 16.97
CA VAL A 109 -5.01 -1.92 15.85
C VAL A 109 -5.28 -0.94 14.70
N GLU A 110 -5.31 -1.44 13.45
CA GLU A 110 -5.79 -0.64 12.31
C GLU A 110 -7.29 -0.44 12.43
N GLY A 111 -7.74 0.83 12.53
CA GLY A 111 -9.16 1.13 12.71
C GLY A 111 -9.98 0.81 11.46
N PHE A 112 -9.67 1.48 10.36
CA PHE A 112 -10.34 1.31 9.07
C PHE A 112 -9.33 1.24 7.91
N GLY A 113 -8.28 2.05 8.00
CA GLY A 113 -7.26 2.12 6.96
C GLY A 113 -7.64 3.01 5.78
N ILE A 114 -7.92 4.29 6.05
CA ILE A 114 -8.23 5.31 5.00
C ILE A 114 -7.23 5.25 3.84
N ALA A 115 -5.96 4.95 4.10
CA ALA A 115 -4.92 4.85 3.08
C ALA A 115 -5.21 3.77 2.01
N TYR A 116 -5.93 2.69 2.35
CA TYR A 116 -6.39 1.69 1.36
C TYR A 116 -7.42 2.30 0.41
N VAL A 117 -8.37 3.08 0.95
CA VAL A 117 -9.38 3.77 0.13
C VAL A 117 -8.74 4.84 -0.73
N GLU A 118 -7.78 5.60 -0.20
CA GLU A 118 -7.00 6.58 -0.98
C GLU A 118 -6.26 5.91 -2.16
N ALA A 119 -5.67 4.75 -1.96
CA ALA A 119 -5.03 3.99 -3.04
C ALA A 119 -6.05 3.48 -4.06
N ALA A 120 -7.17 2.95 -3.59
CA ALA A 120 -8.26 2.44 -4.43
C ALA A 120 -8.85 3.52 -5.36
N GLN A 121 -8.95 4.79 -4.92
CA GLN A 121 -9.38 5.92 -5.76
C GLN A 121 -8.52 6.10 -7.01
N TYR A 122 -7.25 5.70 -6.95
CA TYR A 122 -6.33 5.73 -8.10
C TYR A 122 -6.29 4.40 -8.88
N GLY A 123 -7.14 3.44 -8.53
CA GLY A 123 -7.15 2.13 -9.17
C GLY A 123 -5.98 1.24 -8.74
N VAL A 124 -5.47 1.44 -7.54
CA VAL A 124 -4.38 0.64 -6.96
C VAL A 124 -4.96 -0.32 -5.94
N PRO A 125 -4.90 -1.65 -6.18
CA PRO A 125 -5.38 -2.65 -5.25
C PRO A 125 -4.48 -2.68 -4.01
N SER A 126 -5.04 -3.13 -2.89
CA SER A 126 -4.33 -3.12 -1.62
C SER A 126 -4.10 -4.52 -1.05
N ILE A 127 -2.99 -4.71 -0.34
CA ILE A 127 -2.78 -5.82 0.58
C ILE A 127 -2.89 -5.28 2.00
N GLY A 128 -3.89 -5.75 2.74
CA GLY A 128 -4.16 -5.40 4.12
C GLY A 128 -3.94 -6.57 5.07
N GLY A 129 -3.73 -6.27 6.37
CA GLY A 129 -3.66 -7.27 7.40
C GLY A 129 -5.06 -7.73 7.85
N LYS A 130 -5.20 -9.00 8.25
CA LYS A 130 -6.47 -9.56 8.75
C LYS A 130 -6.90 -8.97 10.10
N ASP A 131 -5.95 -8.39 10.83
CA ASP A 131 -6.19 -7.84 12.15
C ASP A 131 -6.67 -6.39 12.06
N GLY A 132 -7.91 -6.14 12.43
CA GLY A 132 -8.53 -4.80 12.42
C GLY A 132 -9.40 -4.50 11.21
N GLY A 133 -9.63 -3.23 10.93
CA GLY A 133 -10.64 -2.76 9.98
C GLY A 133 -10.21 -2.76 8.49
N ALA A 134 -9.12 -3.41 8.10
CA ALA A 134 -8.72 -3.46 6.69
C ALA A 134 -9.77 -4.15 5.81
N SER A 135 -10.51 -5.13 6.34
CA SER A 135 -11.61 -5.83 5.65
C SER A 135 -12.81 -4.93 5.31
N ASP A 136 -12.96 -3.80 5.98
CA ASP A 136 -14.01 -2.82 5.67
C ASP A 136 -13.63 -1.96 4.44
N ALA A 137 -12.33 -1.73 4.25
CA ALA A 137 -11.77 -0.96 3.14
C ALA A 137 -11.41 -1.81 1.91
N ILE A 138 -11.14 -3.11 2.11
CA ILE A 138 -10.70 -4.06 1.07
C ILE A 138 -11.64 -5.24 1.02
N LYS A 139 -12.26 -5.49 -0.13
CA LYS A 139 -12.95 -6.75 -0.40
C LYS A 139 -11.92 -7.79 -0.83
N ASN A 140 -11.72 -8.79 0.03
CA ASN A 140 -10.72 -9.84 -0.20
C ASN A 140 -10.95 -10.57 -1.53
N ASN A 141 -9.89 -10.71 -2.33
CA ASN A 141 -9.87 -11.29 -3.67
C ASN A 141 -10.70 -10.55 -4.74
N GLU A 142 -11.33 -9.40 -4.40
CA GLU A 142 -12.08 -8.58 -5.36
C GLU A 142 -11.41 -7.23 -5.61
N THR A 143 -11.00 -6.53 -4.54
CA THR A 143 -10.37 -5.20 -4.63
C THR A 143 -8.95 -5.18 -4.09
N GLY A 144 -8.48 -6.32 -3.60
CA GLY A 144 -7.18 -6.53 -3.00
C GLY A 144 -7.13 -7.86 -2.26
N ILE A 145 -6.15 -8.03 -1.39
CA ILE A 145 -5.97 -9.24 -0.58
C ILE A 145 -5.89 -8.87 0.90
N ILE A 146 -6.54 -9.67 1.74
CA ILE A 146 -6.38 -9.66 3.19
C ILE A 146 -5.52 -10.86 3.57
N CYS A 147 -4.39 -10.63 4.24
CA CYS A 147 -3.46 -11.67 4.67
C CYS A 147 -3.15 -11.60 6.16
N ASP A 148 -2.57 -12.65 6.71
CA ASP A 148 -1.98 -12.60 8.04
C ASP A 148 -0.68 -11.78 8.00
N GLY A 149 -0.71 -10.56 8.54
CA GLY A 149 0.48 -9.72 8.64
C GLY A 149 1.60 -10.31 9.52
N ASN A 150 1.33 -11.31 10.36
CA ASN A 150 2.33 -12.02 11.12
C ASN A 150 3.01 -13.13 10.32
N ASN A 151 2.44 -13.55 9.20
CA ASN A 151 2.94 -14.59 8.33
C ASN A 151 3.68 -14.01 7.11
N LEU A 152 5.01 -14.12 7.11
CA LEU A 152 5.84 -13.60 6.01
C LEU A 152 5.52 -14.24 4.66
N GLU A 153 5.23 -15.55 4.66
CA GLU A 153 4.91 -16.29 3.43
C GLU A 153 3.57 -15.84 2.83
N GLU A 154 2.57 -15.53 3.67
CA GLU A 154 1.30 -14.97 3.17
C GLU A 154 1.48 -13.58 2.58
N ILE A 155 2.33 -12.73 3.17
CA ILE A 155 2.64 -11.41 2.60
C ILE A 155 3.33 -11.57 1.24
N TYR A 156 4.36 -12.44 1.18
CA TYR A 156 5.09 -12.72 -0.04
C TYR A 156 4.17 -13.25 -1.15
N SER A 157 3.40 -14.30 -0.85
CA SER A 157 2.50 -14.94 -1.82
C SER A 157 1.36 -14.02 -2.26
N SER A 158 0.85 -13.15 -1.37
CA SER A 158 -0.14 -12.15 -1.73
C SER A 158 0.40 -11.12 -2.72
N ILE A 159 1.64 -10.66 -2.52
CA ILE A 159 2.30 -9.74 -3.46
C ILE A 159 2.52 -10.42 -4.80
N ASP A 160 3.10 -11.64 -4.81
CA ASP A 160 3.38 -12.39 -6.03
C ASP A 160 2.10 -12.69 -6.81
N LEU A 161 1.04 -13.11 -6.13
CA LEU A 161 -0.27 -13.41 -6.73
C LEU A 161 -0.87 -12.20 -7.47
N ILE A 162 -0.80 -11.01 -6.87
CA ILE A 162 -1.30 -9.78 -7.52
C ILE A 162 -0.41 -9.36 -8.69
N LEU A 163 0.90 -9.55 -8.60
CA LEU A 163 1.84 -9.19 -9.66
C LEU A 163 1.78 -10.16 -10.83
N LYS A 164 1.58 -11.44 -10.53
CA LYS A 164 1.49 -12.50 -11.54
C LYS A 164 0.32 -12.23 -12.48
N ASN A 165 0.58 -12.36 -13.78
CA ASN A 165 -0.40 -12.10 -14.83
C ASN A 165 -0.99 -10.66 -14.82
N ASN A 166 -0.34 -9.72 -14.17
CA ASN A 166 -0.80 -8.33 -14.02
C ASN A 166 -2.20 -8.20 -13.37
N SER A 167 -2.54 -9.10 -12.45
CA SER A 167 -3.87 -9.13 -11.79
C SER A 167 -4.20 -7.82 -11.07
N TYR A 168 -3.18 -7.00 -10.74
CA TYR A 168 -3.39 -5.66 -10.18
C TYR A 168 -4.23 -4.74 -11.09
N LEU A 169 -4.29 -4.98 -12.40
CA LEU A 169 -5.11 -4.16 -13.31
C LEU A 169 -6.60 -4.39 -13.07
N GLU A 170 -7.02 -5.64 -12.98
CA GLU A 170 -8.42 -6.00 -12.73
C GLU A 170 -8.84 -5.66 -11.30
N LEU A 171 -8.05 -6.07 -10.31
CA LEU A 171 -8.30 -5.75 -8.90
C LEU A 171 -8.35 -4.24 -8.68
N GLY A 172 -7.45 -3.48 -9.31
CA GLY A 172 -7.41 -2.03 -9.21
C GLY A 172 -8.64 -1.36 -9.81
N LYS A 173 -9.16 -1.86 -10.93
CA LYS A 173 -10.42 -1.38 -11.50
C LYS A 173 -11.57 -1.57 -10.52
N LYS A 174 -11.73 -2.78 -9.96
CA LYS A 174 -12.76 -3.07 -8.95
C LYS A 174 -12.56 -2.25 -7.67
N ALA A 175 -11.31 -2.06 -7.24
CA ALA A 175 -10.98 -1.23 -6.08
C ALA A 175 -11.45 0.22 -6.29
N LYS A 176 -11.19 0.79 -7.47
CA LYS A 176 -11.63 2.13 -7.81
C LYS A 176 -13.16 2.26 -7.80
N GLU A 177 -13.86 1.31 -8.38
CA GLU A 177 -15.32 1.26 -8.35
C GLU A 177 -15.84 1.16 -6.90
N TYR A 178 -15.22 0.30 -6.09
CA TYR A 178 -15.61 0.13 -4.69
C TYR A 178 -15.33 1.38 -3.84
N SER A 179 -14.25 2.11 -4.12
CA SER A 179 -13.87 3.31 -3.37
C SER A 179 -14.90 4.43 -3.42
N THR A 180 -15.77 4.46 -4.46
CA THR A 180 -16.83 5.46 -4.58
C THR A 180 -17.84 5.41 -3.44
N LYS A 181 -18.00 4.25 -2.78
CA LYS A 181 -18.87 4.12 -1.59
C LYS A 181 -18.42 4.99 -0.42
N PHE A 182 -17.12 5.32 -0.36
CA PHE A 182 -16.51 6.11 0.69
C PHE A 182 -16.41 7.60 0.36
N GLU A 183 -16.99 8.04 -0.77
CA GLU A 183 -17.15 9.45 -1.06
C GLU A 183 -18.18 10.08 -0.13
N TRP A 184 -17.91 11.30 0.32
CA TRP A 184 -18.74 11.97 1.32
C TRP A 184 -20.22 12.03 0.93
N ASP A 185 -20.53 12.28 -0.34
CA ASP A 185 -21.92 12.35 -0.83
C ASP A 185 -22.65 11.01 -0.64
N ASN A 186 -21.98 9.89 -0.78
CA ASN A 186 -22.56 8.57 -0.58
C ASN A 186 -22.66 8.22 0.91
N ILE A 187 -21.65 8.56 1.70
CA ILE A 187 -21.69 8.39 3.16
C ILE A 187 -22.84 9.19 3.76
N ILE A 188 -23.01 10.45 3.39
CA ILE A 188 -24.11 11.30 3.88
C ILE A 188 -25.47 10.70 3.52
N LYS A 189 -25.65 10.18 2.31
CA LYS A 189 -26.91 9.51 1.91
C LYS A 189 -27.24 8.31 2.80
N GLU A 190 -26.23 7.51 3.16
CA GLU A 190 -26.43 6.35 4.05
C GLU A 190 -26.78 6.82 5.49
N TYR A 191 -26.13 7.85 6.00
CA TYR A 191 -26.50 8.41 7.31
C TYR A 191 -27.94 8.94 7.33
N LEU A 192 -28.37 9.63 6.29
CA LEU A 192 -29.73 10.18 6.20
C LEU A 192 -30.80 9.09 6.21
N LYS A 193 -30.53 7.89 5.66
CA LYS A 193 -31.45 6.74 5.70
C LYS A 193 -31.68 6.18 7.13
N ILE A 194 -30.72 6.40 8.03
CA ILE A 194 -30.81 5.91 9.42
C ILE A 194 -31.60 6.92 10.29
N LEU A 195 -31.63 8.18 9.89
CA LEU A 195 -32.27 9.26 10.64
C LEU A 195 -33.75 9.44 10.32
N TRP A 196 -34.25 8.82 9.26
CA TRP A 196 -35.63 8.86 8.78
C TRP A 196 -36.20 7.47 8.53
#